data_83aa43eaf53a6db0a6d830fe37f56703
#
_entry.id   83aa43eaf53a6db0a6d830fe37f56703
#
_cell.length_a   1.000
_cell.length_b   1.000
_cell.length_c   1.000
_cell.angle_alpha   90.00
_cell.angle_beta   90.00
_cell.angle_gamma   90.00
#
_symmetry.space_group_name_H-M   'P 1'
#
loop_
_entity.id
_entity.type
_entity.pdbx_description
1 polymer ?
#
loop_
_entity_poly.entity_id
_entity_poly.type
_entity_poly.pdbx_seq_one_letter_code
_entity_poly.pdbx_strand_id
1 'polypeptide(L)'
;MELHSLSTGRPPRVITCMTMLKQHLFRYQGHIGAYLVVAGVDPTGTGLYTVHAHGSTDKLPYVTMGSGSLAAMSVFESTWKPNLNREEAVALASEAIKAGIFNDLGSGSNVDVCVIENDKPTDLLRNYMKPNERGQKARNYRFEKGTTAWVSQKVVNKEDMRKYVTVEEVSGDPNLMEVDS
;
A
#
# COMPACT_ATOMS: atom_id res chain seq x y z
N MET A 1 13.64 7.83 -18.81
CA MET A 1 12.98 8.78 -19.77
C MET A 1 13.85 9.98 -20.11
N GLU A 2 14.66 10.47 -19.20
CA GLU A 2 15.54 11.62 -19.44
C GLU A 2 16.55 11.35 -20.56
N LEU A 3 17.28 10.24 -20.50
CA LEU A 3 18.23 9.86 -21.54
C LEU A 3 17.57 9.71 -22.91
N HIS A 4 16.37 9.13 -22.96
CA HIS A 4 15.58 8.99 -24.18
C HIS A 4 15.23 10.37 -24.76
N SER A 5 14.74 11.28 -23.95
CA SER A 5 14.38 12.64 -24.35
C SER A 5 15.58 13.44 -24.85
N LEU A 6 16.74 13.31 -24.19
CA LEU A 6 17.99 13.93 -24.64
C LEU A 6 18.48 13.34 -25.98
N SER A 7 18.37 12.03 -26.15
CA SER A 7 18.75 11.35 -27.40
C SER A 7 17.88 11.75 -28.59
N THR A 8 16.58 11.87 -28.39
CA THR A 8 15.61 12.19 -29.48
C THR A 8 15.44 13.68 -29.69
N GLY A 9 15.85 14.53 -28.76
CA GLY A 9 15.59 15.97 -28.76
C GLY A 9 14.11 16.36 -28.70
N ARG A 10 13.26 15.43 -28.22
CA ARG A 10 11.79 15.61 -28.12
C ARG A 10 11.28 15.22 -26.74
N PRO A 11 10.17 15.82 -26.28
CA PRO A 11 9.51 15.37 -25.06
C PRO A 11 9.10 13.89 -25.19
N PRO A 12 9.25 13.09 -24.12
CA PRO A 12 8.90 11.68 -24.14
C PRO A 12 7.38 11.51 -24.23
N ARG A 13 6.94 10.46 -24.93
CA ARG A 13 5.52 10.08 -24.99
C ARG A 13 5.19 9.10 -23.85
N VAL A 14 3.94 9.15 -23.40
CA VAL A 14 3.44 8.23 -22.37
C VAL A 14 3.55 6.77 -22.80
N ILE A 15 3.20 6.49 -24.07
CA ILE A 15 3.31 5.15 -24.65
C ILE A 15 4.77 4.64 -24.67
N THR A 16 5.73 5.52 -24.87
CA THR A 16 7.15 5.15 -24.84
C THR A 16 7.56 4.68 -23.45
N CYS A 17 7.17 5.41 -22.41
CA CYS A 17 7.39 5.01 -21.02
C CYS A 17 6.76 3.65 -20.73
N MET A 18 5.51 3.45 -21.09
CA MET A 18 4.79 2.19 -20.94
C MET A 18 5.52 1.05 -21.64
N THR A 19 5.96 1.26 -22.88
CA THR A 19 6.66 0.23 -23.67
C THR A 19 8.00 -0.16 -23.06
N MET A 20 8.77 0.81 -22.58
CA MET A 20 10.05 0.53 -21.91
C MET A 20 9.85 -0.27 -20.64
N LEU A 21 8.84 0.06 -19.84
CA LEU A 21 8.49 -0.67 -18.62
C LEU A 21 8.00 -2.09 -18.93
N LYS A 22 7.13 -2.23 -19.93
CA LYS A 22 6.66 -3.53 -20.42
C LYS A 22 7.82 -4.45 -20.80
N GLN A 23 8.71 -3.98 -21.64
CA GLN A 23 9.86 -4.77 -22.13
C GLN A 23 10.81 -5.16 -20.99
N HIS A 24 11.02 -4.26 -20.05
CA HIS A 24 11.83 -4.54 -18.87
C HIS A 24 11.20 -5.64 -18.00
N LEU A 25 9.93 -5.51 -17.64
CA LEU A 25 9.22 -6.48 -16.80
C LEU A 25 9.05 -7.82 -17.52
N PHE A 26 8.74 -7.84 -18.81
CA PHE A 26 8.67 -9.06 -19.59
C PHE A 26 10.00 -9.83 -19.58
N ARG A 27 11.12 -9.14 -19.75
CA ARG A 27 12.46 -9.75 -19.73
C ARG A 27 12.75 -10.48 -18.42
N TYR A 28 12.25 -9.96 -17.31
CA TYR A 28 12.44 -10.56 -15.98
C TYR A 28 11.34 -11.55 -15.59
N GLN A 29 10.42 -11.90 -16.51
CA GLN A 29 9.45 -12.98 -16.37
C GLN A 29 8.65 -12.94 -15.04
N GLY A 30 8.29 -11.77 -14.56
CA GLY A 30 7.55 -11.58 -13.32
C GLY A 30 8.39 -11.61 -12.04
N HIS A 31 9.71 -11.84 -12.12
CA HIS A 31 10.58 -11.84 -10.95
C HIS A 31 10.79 -10.43 -10.35
N ILE A 32 10.50 -9.39 -11.14
CA ILE A 32 10.32 -8.04 -10.61
C ILE A 32 8.83 -7.85 -10.35
N GLY A 33 8.44 -7.93 -9.07
CA GLY A 33 7.04 -7.86 -8.65
C GLY A 33 6.50 -6.43 -8.67
N ALA A 34 6.46 -5.80 -9.84
CA ALA A 34 5.95 -4.44 -10.04
C ALA A 34 4.63 -4.46 -10.81
N TYR A 35 3.62 -3.80 -10.25
CA TYR A 35 2.33 -3.53 -10.87
C TYR A 35 2.18 -2.02 -10.93
N LEU A 36 2.10 -1.46 -12.14
CA LEU A 36 2.28 -0.04 -12.37
C LEU A 36 1.05 0.58 -13.04
N VAL A 37 0.77 1.82 -12.68
CA VAL A 37 -0.10 2.73 -13.41
C VAL A 37 0.79 3.79 -14.03
N VAL A 38 0.71 3.93 -15.36
CA VAL A 38 1.44 4.95 -16.12
C VAL A 38 0.44 5.95 -16.69
N ALA A 39 0.61 7.19 -16.30
CA ALA A 39 -0.27 8.26 -16.73
C ALA A 39 0.54 9.49 -17.17
N GLY A 40 0.00 10.25 -18.09
CA GLY A 40 0.62 11.49 -18.52
C GLY A 40 -0.10 12.16 -19.66
N VAL A 41 0.49 13.27 -20.10
CA VAL A 41 0.03 14.07 -21.25
C VAL A 41 1.24 14.30 -22.15
N ASP A 42 1.05 14.10 -23.43
CA ASP A 42 2.04 14.34 -24.45
C ASP A 42 1.39 15.00 -25.70
N PRO A 43 2.15 15.33 -26.76
CA PRO A 43 1.57 15.95 -27.96
C PRO A 43 0.46 15.13 -28.62
N THR A 44 0.36 13.83 -28.35
CA THR A 44 -0.69 12.95 -28.89
C THR A 44 -1.96 12.94 -28.05
N GLY A 45 -1.95 13.59 -26.89
CA GLY A 45 -3.06 13.66 -25.94
C GLY A 45 -2.74 13.02 -24.58
N THR A 46 -3.79 12.60 -23.87
CA THR A 46 -3.68 11.92 -22.57
C THR A 46 -3.43 10.43 -22.76
N GLY A 47 -2.64 9.85 -21.85
CA GLY A 47 -2.40 8.41 -21.78
C GLY A 47 -2.59 7.89 -20.38
N LEU A 48 -3.28 6.75 -20.27
CA LEU A 48 -3.43 6.00 -19.02
C LEU A 48 -3.28 4.52 -19.33
N TYR A 49 -2.28 3.89 -18.72
CA TYR A 49 -1.93 2.49 -18.95
C TYR A 49 -1.72 1.76 -17.64
N THR A 50 -2.00 0.45 -17.64
CA THR A 50 -1.52 -0.48 -16.62
C THR A 50 -0.37 -1.30 -17.16
N VAL A 51 0.58 -1.64 -16.29
CA VAL A 51 1.66 -2.59 -16.59
C VAL A 51 1.72 -3.60 -15.44
N HIS A 52 1.52 -4.88 -15.79
CA HIS A 52 1.60 -5.98 -14.84
C HIS A 52 3.02 -6.55 -14.77
N ALA A 53 3.31 -7.28 -13.69
CA ALA A 53 4.65 -7.79 -13.40
C ALA A 53 5.24 -8.67 -14.51
N HIS A 54 4.41 -9.39 -15.26
CA HIS A 54 4.83 -10.23 -16.39
C HIS A 54 4.95 -9.49 -17.72
N GLY A 55 4.66 -8.18 -17.74
CA GLY A 55 4.78 -7.35 -18.93
C GLY A 55 3.50 -7.18 -19.74
N SER A 56 2.36 -7.67 -19.29
CA SER A 56 1.07 -7.36 -19.94
C SER A 56 0.66 -5.92 -19.64
N THR A 57 0.01 -5.27 -20.60
CA THR A 57 -0.39 -3.87 -20.50
C THR A 57 -1.78 -3.67 -21.06
N ASP A 58 -2.51 -2.70 -20.48
CA ASP A 58 -3.81 -2.24 -20.95
C ASP A 58 -3.84 -0.73 -21.04
N LYS A 59 -4.58 -0.20 -22.02
CA LYS A 59 -4.97 1.21 -22.09
C LYS A 59 -6.43 1.33 -21.71
N LEU A 60 -6.72 2.08 -20.64
CA LEU A 60 -8.06 2.15 -20.04
C LEU A 60 -8.42 3.60 -19.70
N PRO A 61 -9.73 3.93 -19.67
CA PRO A 61 -10.18 5.26 -19.28
C PRO A 61 -10.07 5.51 -17.77
N TYR A 62 -10.10 4.46 -16.96
CA TYR A 62 -9.87 4.48 -15.51
C TYR A 62 -9.29 3.15 -15.07
N VAL A 63 -8.47 3.16 -14.05
CA VAL A 63 -7.79 1.97 -13.54
C VAL A 63 -7.73 1.99 -12.02
N THR A 64 -7.66 0.80 -11.43
CA THR A 64 -7.39 0.61 -10.01
C THR A 64 -6.39 -0.52 -9.84
N MET A 65 -5.48 -0.38 -8.87
CA MET A 65 -4.49 -1.39 -8.50
C MET A 65 -4.30 -1.44 -7.00
N GLY A 66 -3.93 -2.60 -6.51
CA GLY A 66 -3.64 -2.85 -5.11
C GLY A 66 -4.72 -3.70 -4.42
N SER A 67 -4.55 -3.94 -3.13
CA SER A 67 -5.48 -4.75 -2.32
C SER A 67 -6.88 -4.14 -2.23
N GLY A 68 -7.01 -2.80 -2.27
CA GLY A 68 -8.29 -2.08 -2.27
C GLY A 68 -8.88 -1.82 -3.65
N SER A 69 -8.29 -2.38 -4.72
CA SER A 69 -8.67 -2.10 -6.11
C SER A 69 -10.13 -2.42 -6.44
N LEU A 70 -10.70 -3.47 -5.85
CA LEU A 70 -12.09 -3.86 -6.13
C LEU A 70 -13.08 -2.85 -5.57
N ALA A 71 -12.82 -2.36 -4.36
CA ALA A 71 -13.64 -1.31 -3.75
C ALA A 71 -13.54 0.00 -4.54
N ALA A 72 -12.34 0.40 -4.93
CA ALA A 72 -12.12 1.57 -5.77
C ALA A 72 -12.78 1.43 -7.14
N MET A 73 -12.69 0.26 -7.77
CA MET A 73 -13.32 -0.01 -9.06
C MET A 73 -14.84 0.06 -8.99
N SER A 74 -15.46 -0.34 -7.90
CA SER A 74 -16.92 -0.22 -7.74
C SER A 74 -17.39 1.24 -7.81
N VAL A 75 -16.60 2.16 -7.30
CA VAL A 75 -16.87 3.61 -7.40
C VAL A 75 -16.74 4.09 -8.84
N PHE A 76 -15.67 3.71 -9.53
CA PHE A 76 -15.49 4.09 -10.93
C PHE A 76 -16.58 3.52 -11.83
N GLU A 77 -16.92 2.25 -11.69
CA GLU A 77 -17.94 1.59 -12.51
C GLU A 77 -19.34 2.24 -12.35
N SER A 78 -19.66 2.74 -11.17
CA SER A 78 -20.94 3.37 -10.90
C SER A 78 -21.00 4.85 -11.26
N THR A 79 -19.87 5.55 -11.26
CA THR A 79 -19.88 7.03 -11.27
C THR A 79 -19.09 7.63 -12.43
N TRP A 80 -18.14 6.88 -13.01
CA TRP A 80 -17.33 7.43 -14.10
C TRP A 80 -18.16 7.76 -15.35
N LYS A 81 -17.89 8.90 -15.94
CA LYS A 81 -18.42 9.34 -17.24
C LYS A 81 -17.27 9.98 -18.05
N PRO A 82 -17.36 9.98 -19.40
CA PRO A 82 -16.36 10.65 -20.21
C PRO A 82 -16.38 12.18 -20.01
N ASN A 83 -15.25 12.82 -20.32
CA ASN A 83 -15.09 14.29 -20.30
C ASN A 83 -15.37 14.91 -18.92
N LEU A 84 -14.84 14.30 -17.86
CA LEU A 84 -14.81 14.90 -16.53
C LEU A 84 -13.92 16.15 -16.54
N ASN A 85 -14.38 17.21 -15.87
CA ASN A 85 -13.51 18.34 -15.59
C ASN A 85 -12.55 18.01 -14.41
N ARG A 86 -11.62 18.92 -14.12
CA ARG A 86 -10.61 18.72 -13.07
C ARG A 86 -11.23 18.40 -11.71
N GLU A 87 -12.20 19.21 -11.30
CA GLU A 87 -12.86 19.11 -10.00
C GLU A 87 -13.64 17.78 -9.86
N GLU A 88 -14.38 17.42 -10.91
CA GLU A 88 -15.11 16.14 -10.97
C GLU A 88 -14.16 14.95 -10.93
N ALA A 89 -13.05 15.00 -11.65
CA ALA A 89 -12.07 13.92 -11.70
C ALA A 89 -11.36 13.75 -10.36
N VAL A 90 -10.96 14.84 -9.70
CA VAL A 90 -10.34 14.81 -8.38
C VAL A 90 -11.33 14.25 -7.34
N ALA A 91 -12.58 14.70 -7.38
CA ALA A 91 -13.62 14.19 -6.48
C ALA A 91 -13.85 12.69 -6.67
N LEU A 92 -13.95 12.22 -7.91
CA LEU A 92 -14.16 10.81 -8.23
C LEU A 92 -12.98 9.95 -7.80
N ALA A 93 -11.75 10.35 -8.12
CA ALA A 93 -10.55 9.62 -7.72
C ALA A 93 -10.41 9.56 -6.19
N SER A 94 -10.71 10.66 -5.50
CA SER A 94 -10.69 10.72 -4.04
C SER A 94 -11.72 9.79 -3.40
N GLU A 95 -12.93 9.73 -3.93
CA GLU A 95 -13.96 8.79 -3.45
C GLU A 95 -13.56 7.34 -3.69
N ALA A 96 -12.93 7.02 -4.83
CA ALA A 96 -12.44 5.68 -5.11
C ALA A 96 -11.36 5.26 -4.10
N ILE A 97 -10.40 6.13 -3.79
CA ILE A 97 -9.36 5.85 -2.79
C ILE A 97 -9.98 5.71 -1.39
N LYS A 98 -10.93 6.56 -1.02
CA LYS A 98 -11.67 6.43 0.26
C LYS A 98 -12.40 5.10 0.37
N ALA A 99 -13.01 4.62 -0.71
CA ALA A 99 -13.64 3.30 -0.72
C ALA A 99 -12.63 2.18 -0.41
N GLY A 100 -11.43 2.26 -0.96
CA GLY A 100 -10.32 1.36 -0.61
C GLY A 100 -9.90 1.49 0.84
N ILE A 101 -9.69 2.70 1.34
CA ILE A 101 -9.28 2.98 2.73
C ILE A 101 -10.26 2.35 3.73
N PHE A 102 -11.56 2.51 3.53
CA PHE A 102 -12.56 2.04 4.49
C PHE A 102 -12.94 0.57 4.34
N ASN A 103 -12.84 0.00 3.14
CA ASN A 103 -13.28 -1.38 2.89
C ASN A 103 -12.14 -2.39 2.84
N ASP A 104 -10.91 -1.96 2.59
CA ASP A 104 -9.74 -2.82 2.57
C ASP A 104 -8.94 -2.68 3.86
N LEU A 105 -8.76 -3.78 4.59
CA LEU A 105 -7.96 -3.80 5.83
C LEU A 105 -6.47 -3.51 5.61
N GLY A 106 -5.98 -3.70 4.38
CA GLY A 106 -4.60 -3.36 4.00
C GLY A 106 -4.39 -1.89 3.61
N SER A 107 -5.45 -1.08 3.61
CA SER A 107 -5.41 0.35 3.23
C SER A 107 -5.78 1.25 4.40
N GLY A 108 -5.30 2.49 4.37
CA GLY A 108 -5.58 3.44 5.45
C GLY A 108 -5.01 4.82 5.19
N SER A 109 -4.97 5.64 6.24
CA SER A 109 -4.37 6.98 6.28
C SER A 109 -5.06 7.98 5.35
N ASN A 110 -4.29 8.71 4.56
CA ASN A 110 -4.74 9.89 3.83
C ASN A 110 -4.98 9.61 2.36
N VAL A 111 -5.69 10.52 1.71
CA VAL A 111 -5.85 10.57 0.26
C VAL A 111 -4.87 11.58 -0.30
N ASP A 112 -3.98 11.14 -1.15
CA ASP A 112 -3.12 11.99 -1.98
C ASP A 112 -3.64 11.98 -3.41
N VAL A 113 -3.55 13.12 -4.08
CA VAL A 113 -3.99 13.29 -5.46
C VAL A 113 -2.87 13.92 -6.28
N CYS A 114 -2.72 13.47 -7.50
CA CYS A 114 -1.84 14.09 -8.48
C CYS A 114 -2.66 14.44 -9.73
N VAL A 115 -2.61 15.68 -10.16
CA VAL A 115 -3.32 16.18 -11.34
C VAL A 115 -2.32 16.50 -12.44
N ILE A 116 -2.54 15.88 -13.60
CA ILE A 116 -1.73 16.08 -14.81
C ILE A 116 -2.65 16.64 -15.88
N GLU A 117 -2.40 17.87 -16.27
CA GLU A 117 -3.15 18.58 -17.33
C GLU A 117 -2.22 19.02 -18.44
N ASN A 118 -2.78 19.15 -19.65
CA ASN A 118 -2.02 19.65 -20.79
C ASN A 118 -1.58 21.12 -20.56
N ASP A 119 -0.33 21.40 -20.94
CA ASP A 119 0.27 22.76 -20.84
C ASP A 119 0.26 23.36 -19.42
N LYS A 120 0.18 22.52 -18.38
CA LYS A 120 0.29 22.94 -16.98
C LYS A 120 1.31 22.10 -16.26
N PRO A 121 1.99 22.64 -15.22
CA PRO A 121 2.81 21.84 -14.33
C PRO A 121 1.98 20.78 -13.63
N THR A 122 2.59 19.63 -13.38
CA THR A 122 1.98 18.58 -12.55
C THR A 122 1.70 19.12 -11.16
N ASP A 123 0.47 18.93 -10.69
CA ASP A 123 0.01 19.40 -9.38
C ASP A 123 -0.14 18.20 -8.43
N LEU A 124 0.75 18.13 -7.43
CA LEU A 124 0.74 17.08 -6.40
C LEU A 124 0.05 17.61 -5.15
N LEU A 125 -1.16 17.12 -4.90
CA LEU A 125 -2.00 17.48 -3.76
C LEU A 125 -1.80 16.45 -2.63
N ARG A 126 -0.74 16.64 -1.84
CA ARG A 126 -0.47 15.78 -0.69
C ARG A 126 -1.48 16.04 0.43
N ASN A 127 -1.93 14.96 1.06
CA ASN A 127 -2.92 15.02 2.14
C ASN A 127 -4.17 15.82 1.74
N TYR A 128 -4.63 15.59 0.51
CA TYR A 128 -5.82 16.26 -0.02
C TYR A 128 -7.06 15.98 0.85
N MET A 129 -7.19 14.75 1.35
CA MET A 129 -8.17 14.37 2.37
C MET A 129 -7.52 13.56 3.49
N LYS A 130 -8.03 13.70 4.71
CA LYS A 130 -7.57 12.99 5.90
C LYS A 130 -8.74 12.27 6.57
N PRO A 131 -9.29 11.21 5.95
CA PRO A 131 -10.52 10.57 6.40
C PRO A 131 -10.37 9.82 7.74
N ASN A 132 -9.13 9.51 8.14
CA ASN A 132 -8.83 8.75 9.36
C ASN A 132 -8.28 9.62 10.50
N GLU A 133 -8.39 10.93 10.40
CA GLU A 133 -7.97 11.80 11.48
C GLU A 133 -8.87 11.62 12.69
N ARG A 134 -8.28 11.12 13.77
CA ARG A 134 -9.01 10.85 15.01
C ARG A 134 -9.16 12.13 15.83
N GLY A 135 -10.40 12.49 16.14
CA GLY A 135 -10.67 13.55 17.11
C GLY A 135 -10.13 13.20 18.50
N GLN A 136 -9.63 14.18 19.23
CA GLN A 136 -9.25 14.00 20.61
C GLN A 136 -10.49 13.86 21.48
N LYS A 137 -10.56 12.78 22.26
CA LYS A 137 -11.59 12.63 23.30
C LYS A 137 -11.11 13.32 24.57
N ALA A 138 -11.96 14.12 25.17
CA ALA A 138 -11.68 14.78 26.47
C ALA A 138 -11.61 13.77 27.64
N ARG A 139 -11.90 12.48 27.39
CA ARG A 139 -11.94 11.45 28.43
C ARG A 139 -10.61 10.75 28.55
N ASN A 140 -10.15 10.65 29.82
CA ASN A 140 -9.01 9.82 30.19
C ASN A 140 -9.50 8.52 30.87
N TYR A 141 -9.03 7.37 30.36
CA TYR A 141 -9.37 6.05 30.90
C TYR A 141 -8.29 5.52 31.88
N ARG A 142 -7.30 6.33 32.20
CA ARG A 142 -6.30 5.97 33.20
C ARG A 142 -6.84 6.33 34.57
N PHE A 143 -7.08 5.34 35.39
CA PHE A 143 -7.56 5.50 36.75
C PHE A 143 -6.40 5.29 37.74
N GLU A 144 -6.47 5.92 38.90
CA GLU A 144 -5.51 5.69 39.99
C GLU A 144 -5.58 4.24 40.44
N LYS A 145 -4.45 3.71 40.90
CA LYS A 145 -4.40 2.35 41.46
C LYS A 145 -5.30 2.28 42.70
N GLY A 146 -6.11 1.23 42.81
CA GLY A 146 -7.00 0.99 43.92
C GLY A 146 -8.38 1.63 43.83
N THR A 147 -8.71 2.33 42.72
CA THR A 147 -10.05 2.93 42.52
C THR A 147 -11.10 1.90 42.10
N THR A 148 -10.68 0.76 41.55
CA THR A 148 -11.60 -0.31 41.16
C THR A 148 -11.78 -1.29 42.29
N ALA A 149 -13.04 -1.52 42.72
CA ALA A 149 -13.36 -2.49 43.76
C ALA A 149 -13.03 -3.92 43.31
N TRP A 150 -12.44 -4.69 44.22
CA TRP A 150 -12.13 -6.10 43.97
C TRP A 150 -13.38 -6.95 44.22
N VAL A 151 -13.82 -7.69 43.21
CA VAL A 151 -14.95 -8.62 43.35
C VAL A 151 -14.52 -9.89 44.10
N SER A 152 -13.33 -10.38 43.81
CA SER A 152 -12.74 -11.52 44.50
C SER A 152 -11.22 -11.47 44.35
N GLN A 153 -10.53 -12.05 45.33
CA GLN A 153 -9.08 -12.19 45.31
C GLN A 153 -8.71 -13.62 45.69
N LYS A 154 -7.85 -14.22 44.88
CA LYS A 154 -7.23 -15.53 45.18
C LYS A 154 -5.73 -15.34 45.35
N VAL A 155 -5.22 -15.69 46.49
CA VAL A 155 -3.79 -15.71 46.72
C VAL A 155 -3.24 -17.01 46.14
N VAL A 156 -2.27 -16.89 45.22
CA VAL A 156 -1.57 -18.03 44.64
C VAL A 156 -0.16 -18.06 45.21
N ASN A 157 0.18 -19.14 45.90
CA ASN A 157 1.54 -19.36 46.35
C ASN A 157 2.41 -19.72 45.14
N LYS A 158 3.45 -18.92 44.95
CA LYS A 158 4.46 -19.17 43.93
C LYS A 158 5.68 -19.78 44.60
N GLU A 159 6.05 -20.96 44.17
CA GLU A 159 7.27 -21.62 44.61
C GLU A 159 8.25 -21.75 43.46
N ASP A 160 9.53 -21.58 43.79
CA ASP A 160 10.59 -21.85 42.84
C ASP A 160 10.77 -23.37 42.70
N MET A 161 10.36 -23.92 41.59
CA MET A 161 10.45 -25.34 41.32
C MET A 161 11.88 -25.86 41.21
N ARG A 162 12.87 -24.98 41.03
CA ARG A 162 14.28 -25.36 40.97
C ARG A 162 14.76 -26.05 42.24
N LYS A 163 14.17 -25.74 43.38
CA LYS A 163 14.50 -26.42 44.65
C LYS A 163 14.13 -27.91 44.68
N TYR A 164 13.27 -28.35 43.77
CA TYR A 164 12.88 -29.76 43.62
C TYR A 164 13.58 -30.48 42.50
N VAL A 165 14.46 -29.79 41.75
CA VAL A 165 15.21 -30.37 40.66
C VAL A 165 16.59 -30.78 41.15
N THR A 166 16.90 -32.07 41.10
CA THR A 166 18.23 -32.57 41.32
C THR A 166 18.85 -32.85 39.92
N VAL A 167 19.97 -32.23 39.67
CA VAL A 167 20.71 -32.49 38.40
C VAL A 167 21.79 -33.51 38.75
N GLU A 168 21.67 -34.71 38.23
CA GLU A 168 22.74 -35.72 38.23
C GLU A 168 23.54 -35.61 36.94
N GLU A 169 24.82 -35.31 37.06
CA GLU A 169 25.72 -35.41 35.93
C GLU A 169 25.94 -36.89 35.63
N VAL A 170 25.37 -37.38 34.53
CA VAL A 170 25.69 -38.70 34.02
C VAL A 170 27.08 -38.58 33.42
N SER A 171 28.07 -39.11 34.13
CA SER A 171 29.44 -39.22 33.59
C SER A 171 29.39 -40.02 32.31
N GLY A 172 29.86 -39.38 31.21
CA GLY A 172 29.68 -39.72 29.82
C GLY A 172 29.56 -41.20 29.47
N ASP A 173 28.49 -41.55 28.82
CA ASP A 173 28.40 -42.75 28.01
C ASP A 173 29.35 -42.56 26.80
N PRO A 174 30.39 -43.41 26.66
CA PRO A 174 31.31 -43.31 25.52
C PRO A 174 30.66 -43.55 24.15
N ASN A 175 29.37 -43.87 24.11
CA ASN A 175 28.60 -44.13 22.87
C ASN A 175 27.65 -42.98 22.47
N LEU A 176 27.63 -41.84 23.18
CA LEU A 176 26.91 -40.67 22.71
C LEU A 176 27.66 -40.06 21.53
N MET A 177 27.11 -40.24 20.33
CA MET A 177 27.57 -39.52 19.15
C MET A 177 27.46 -38.01 19.39
N GLU A 178 28.56 -37.29 19.25
CA GLU A 178 28.54 -35.84 19.09
C GLU A 178 27.71 -35.49 17.87
N VAL A 179 26.57 -34.85 18.05
CA VAL A 179 25.80 -34.27 16.95
C VAL A 179 26.40 -32.88 16.71
N ASP A 180 27.26 -32.80 15.72
CA ASP A 180 27.82 -31.53 15.25
C ASP A 180 26.67 -30.58 14.85
N SER A 181 26.71 -29.39 15.40
CA SER A 181 25.79 -28.25 15.20
C SER A 181 26.03 -27.54 13.89
#